data_8c420d890728efcf1a7f118b588d435b
#
_entry.id   8c420d890728efcf1a7f118b588d435b
#
_cell.length_a   1.000
_cell.length_b   1.000
_cell.length_c   1.000
_cell.angle_alpha   90.00
_cell.angle_beta   90.00
_cell.angle_gamma   90.00
#
_symmetry.space_group_name_H-M   'P 1'
#
loop_
_entity.id
_entity.type
_entity.pdbx_description
1 polymer ?
#
loop_
_entity_poly.entity_id
_entity_poly.type
_entity_poly.pdbx_seq_one_letter_code
_entity_poly.pdbx_strand_id
1 'polypeptide(L)'
;LAAAEGFGCTVPAWVRTELNVWITTIQDPVNGDPDDGGSYYNPDWGPTMENELKGGNLIFQMTFYGDDPDVQRFKDALGYIVRHWQDMNMDPGWGYNISPSNYQAMFCLMKGFEYSGIELIDLDGDGTPEHDWYDEFTTVLVGQQLADGSWYSDWYVADASIHTAWALLTLEKIAPPPPVITVYVDIKPGSWPNPINVGSKGVFAVAICGTEDFDVMTIDPDTIKICIDGNGDGVAPLRWHYEDVATPYTDDADGGHALRGDGYLDLVFHFDTQAVTAKDLARHVGQTIPLIIMGNLYEHFDGKRIQGQDYVRVQAPKLR
;
A
#
# COMPACT_ATOMS: atom_id res chain seq x y z
N LEU A 1 -3.86 -7.90 8.70
CA LEU A 1 -2.47 -8.01 8.28
C LEU A 1 -2.05 -6.79 7.47
N ALA A 2 -2.75 -6.41 6.38
CA ALA A 2 -2.44 -5.23 5.58
C ALA A 2 -2.32 -3.94 6.43
N ALA A 3 -3.28 -3.69 7.33
CA ALA A 3 -3.20 -2.57 8.26
C ALA A 3 -1.97 -2.66 9.19
N ALA A 4 -1.61 -3.87 9.63
CA ALA A 4 -0.43 -4.08 10.47
C ALA A 4 0.87 -3.73 9.72
N GLU A 5 0.99 -4.08 8.44
CA GLU A 5 2.11 -3.65 7.60
C GLU A 5 2.14 -2.13 7.43
N GLY A 6 0.99 -1.50 7.22
CA GLY A 6 0.88 -0.04 7.16
C GLY A 6 1.32 0.67 8.46
N PHE A 7 1.32 -0.04 9.59
CA PHE A 7 1.89 0.41 10.87
C PHE A 7 3.32 -0.10 11.12
N GLY A 8 4.01 -0.62 10.10
CA GLY A 8 5.39 -1.08 10.19
C GLY A 8 5.57 -2.47 10.83
N CYS A 9 4.52 -3.26 10.96
CA CYS A 9 4.64 -4.64 11.44
C CYS A 9 5.07 -5.56 10.28
N THR A 10 5.99 -6.46 10.55
CA THR A 10 6.40 -7.47 9.56
C THR A 10 5.37 -8.59 9.47
N VAL A 11 4.87 -8.86 8.26
CA VAL A 11 4.07 -10.06 7.98
C VAL A 11 5.00 -11.18 7.53
N PRO A 12 5.01 -12.35 8.20
CA PRO A 12 5.88 -13.46 7.82
C PRO A 12 5.63 -13.93 6.38
N ALA A 13 6.69 -14.24 5.64
CA ALA A 13 6.61 -14.66 4.23
C ALA A 13 5.66 -15.85 4.00
N TRP A 14 5.60 -16.82 4.94
CA TRP A 14 4.70 -17.96 4.83
C TRP A 14 3.21 -17.55 4.73
N VAL A 15 2.82 -16.42 5.35
CA VAL A 15 1.44 -15.90 5.27
C VAL A 15 1.09 -15.55 3.83
N ARG A 16 1.99 -14.91 3.10
CA ARG A 16 1.80 -14.59 1.69
C ARG A 16 1.77 -15.85 0.83
N THR A 17 2.60 -16.85 1.14
CA THR A 17 2.60 -18.14 0.45
C THR A 17 1.23 -18.84 0.60
N GLU A 18 0.70 -18.92 1.81
CA GLU A 18 -0.61 -19.52 2.06
C GLU A 18 -1.75 -18.69 1.43
N LEU A 19 -1.64 -17.37 1.46
CA LEU A 19 -2.61 -16.50 0.80
C LEU A 19 -2.63 -16.73 -0.72
N ASN A 20 -1.48 -16.92 -1.35
CA ASN A 20 -1.42 -17.25 -2.77
C ASN A 20 -2.11 -18.57 -3.11
N VAL A 21 -1.91 -19.60 -2.28
CA VAL A 21 -2.63 -20.88 -2.42
C VAL A 21 -4.14 -20.65 -2.29
N TRP A 22 -4.56 -19.87 -1.31
CA TRP A 22 -5.96 -19.53 -1.11
C TRP A 22 -6.55 -18.79 -2.32
N ILE A 23 -5.93 -17.69 -2.79
CA ILE A 23 -6.36 -16.92 -3.97
C ILE A 23 -6.54 -17.84 -5.17
N THR A 24 -5.55 -18.69 -5.46
CA THR A 24 -5.59 -19.63 -6.59
C THR A 24 -6.72 -20.66 -6.45
N THR A 25 -7.10 -20.99 -5.21
CA THR A 25 -8.14 -22.00 -4.94
C THR A 25 -9.54 -21.43 -5.07
N ILE A 26 -9.74 -20.14 -4.71
CA ILE A 26 -11.06 -19.52 -4.68
C ILE A 26 -11.40 -18.71 -5.92
N GLN A 27 -10.44 -18.39 -6.77
CA GLN A 27 -10.71 -17.69 -8.02
C GLN A 27 -11.24 -18.66 -9.06
N ASP A 28 -12.36 -18.30 -9.70
CA ASP A 28 -12.90 -19.07 -10.80
C ASP A 28 -11.98 -19.00 -12.03
N PRO A 29 -11.59 -20.15 -12.59
CA PRO A 29 -10.75 -20.17 -13.78
C PRO A 29 -11.52 -19.69 -15.02
N VAL A 30 -10.84 -18.91 -15.86
CA VAL A 30 -11.42 -18.44 -17.13
C VAL A 30 -11.67 -19.62 -18.06
N ASN A 31 -12.93 -19.94 -18.30
CA ASN A 31 -13.39 -21.09 -19.11
C ASN A 31 -14.49 -20.72 -20.12
N GLY A 32 -14.97 -19.46 -20.11
CA GLY A 32 -15.99 -18.90 -21.01
C GLY A 32 -17.40 -18.88 -20.42
N ASP A 33 -17.53 -19.04 -19.10
CA ASP A 33 -18.79 -18.84 -18.42
C ASP A 33 -18.95 -17.42 -17.82
N PRO A 34 -20.13 -17.05 -17.33
CA PRO A 34 -20.35 -15.71 -16.77
C PRO A 34 -19.51 -15.39 -15.53
N ASP A 35 -19.09 -16.40 -14.77
CA ASP A 35 -18.43 -16.27 -13.48
C ASP A 35 -16.90 -16.21 -13.58
N ASP A 36 -16.37 -16.30 -14.82
CA ASP A 36 -14.93 -16.23 -15.13
C ASP A 36 -14.22 -15.12 -14.34
N GLY A 37 -13.24 -15.51 -13.54
CA GLY A 37 -12.43 -14.58 -12.73
C GLY A 37 -13.06 -14.20 -11.39
N GLY A 38 -14.31 -14.57 -11.12
CA GLY A 38 -15.00 -14.34 -9.86
C GLY A 38 -14.35 -15.08 -8.67
N SER A 39 -14.91 -14.91 -7.51
CA SER A 39 -14.42 -15.56 -6.28
C SER A 39 -15.47 -16.46 -5.67
N TYR A 40 -15.12 -17.72 -5.44
CA TYR A 40 -15.97 -18.67 -4.72
C TYR A 40 -16.20 -18.24 -3.27
N TYR A 41 -17.34 -18.61 -2.73
CA TYR A 41 -17.59 -18.46 -1.30
C TYR A 41 -16.79 -19.49 -0.49
N ASN A 42 -16.79 -20.74 -0.96
CA ASN A 42 -16.11 -21.86 -0.34
C ASN A 42 -15.66 -22.85 -1.43
N PRO A 43 -14.36 -23.17 -1.52
CA PRO A 43 -13.87 -24.09 -2.54
C PRO A 43 -14.48 -25.49 -2.47
N ASP A 44 -14.94 -25.93 -1.28
CA ASP A 44 -15.61 -27.23 -1.12
C ASP A 44 -17.00 -27.29 -1.76
N TRP A 45 -17.59 -26.13 -2.05
CA TRP A 45 -18.91 -26.06 -2.69
C TRP A 45 -18.83 -25.89 -4.21
N GLY A 46 -17.61 -25.76 -4.73
CA GLY A 46 -17.36 -25.53 -6.16
C GLY A 46 -17.73 -24.11 -6.62
N PRO A 47 -17.77 -23.87 -7.94
CA PRO A 47 -18.07 -22.58 -8.53
C PRO A 47 -19.54 -22.22 -8.28
N THR A 48 -19.81 -21.58 -7.18
CA THR A 48 -21.15 -21.16 -6.79
C THR A 48 -21.07 -19.90 -5.92
N MET A 49 -22.09 -19.05 -6.03
CA MET A 49 -22.27 -17.87 -5.19
C MET A 49 -21.16 -16.81 -5.38
N GLU A 50 -20.56 -16.70 -6.57
CA GLU A 50 -19.71 -15.59 -6.96
C GLU A 50 -20.53 -14.31 -6.89
N ASN A 51 -19.93 -13.23 -6.43
CA ASN A 51 -20.53 -11.90 -6.44
C ASN A 51 -19.47 -10.83 -6.20
N GLU A 52 -19.83 -9.57 -6.44
CA GLU A 52 -18.93 -8.43 -6.32
C GLU A 52 -18.39 -8.16 -4.92
N LEU A 53 -19.13 -8.58 -3.86
CA LEU A 53 -18.61 -8.52 -2.49
C LEU A 53 -17.32 -9.35 -2.36
N LYS A 54 -17.33 -10.57 -2.93
CA LYS A 54 -16.16 -11.44 -2.92
C LYS A 54 -15.12 -10.98 -3.93
N GLY A 55 -15.54 -10.47 -5.09
CA GLY A 55 -14.65 -9.86 -6.10
C GLY A 55 -13.82 -8.73 -5.53
N GLY A 56 -14.43 -7.78 -4.81
CA GLY A 56 -13.72 -6.70 -4.12
C GLY A 56 -12.72 -7.21 -3.07
N ASN A 57 -13.10 -8.24 -2.29
CA ASN A 57 -12.17 -8.85 -1.34
C ASN A 57 -11.05 -9.63 -2.06
N LEU A 58 -11.31 -10.24 -3.22
CA LEU A 58 -10.30 -10.93 -4.02
C LEU A 58 -9.24 -9.95 -4.53
N ILE A 59 -9.64 -8.83 -5.12
CA ILE A 59 -8.75 -7.73 -5.53
C ILE A 59 -7.87 -7.27 -4.35
N PHE A 60 -8.48 -7.05 -3.18
CA PHE A 60 -7.74 -6.68 -1.97
C PHE A 60 -6.69 -7.73 -1.57
N GLN A 61 -7.04 -9.02 -1.61
CA GLN A 61 -6.14 -10.11 -1.26
C GLN A 61 -4.99 -10.25 -2.25
N MET A 62 -5.27 -10.10 -3.56
CA MET A 62 -4.26 -10.12 -4.62
C MET A 62 -3.24 -8.99 -4.44
N THR A 63 -3.71 -7.77 -4.22
CA THR A 63 -2.82 -6.62 -3.96
C THR A 63 -1.99 -6.82 -2.69
N PHE A 64 -2.59 -7.35 -1.60
CA PHE A 64 -1.85 -7.67 -0.37
C PHE A 64 -0.82 -8.78 -0.57
N TYR A 65 -1.09 -9.75 -1.44
CA TYR A 65 -0.09 -10.75 -1.84
C TYR A 65 1.07 -10.10 -2.60
N GLY A 66 0.79 -9.10 -3.42
CA GLY A 66 1.75 -8.39 -4.26
C GLY A 66 1.47 -8.53 -5.76
N ASP A 67 0.27 -8.98 -6.13
CA ASP A 67 -0.15 -8.94 -7.52
C ASP A 67 -0.37 -7.49 -7.95
N ASP A 68 0.14 -7.19 -9.10
CA ASP A 68 -0.04 -5.96 -9.85
C ASP A 68 -1.33 -6.02 -10.69
N PRO A 69 -2.01 -4.91 -10.97
CA PRO A 69 -3.14 -4.86 -11.90
C PRO A 69 -2.84 -5.44 -13.29
N ASP A 70 -1.58 -5.50 -13.69
CA ASP A 70 -1.17 -6.11 -14.95
C ASP A 70 -1.08 -7.63 -14.96
N VAL A 71 -1.08 -8.27 -13.78
CA VAL A 71 -1.10 -9.74 -13.66
C VAL A 71 -2.43 -10.31 -14.18
N GLN A 72 -2.38 -11.39 -14.98
CA GLN A 72 -3.57 -11.92 -15.66
C GLN A 72 -4.70 -12.26 -14.70
N ARG A 73 -4.44 -12.94 -13.58
CA ARG A 73 -5.49 -13.29 -12.62
C ARG A 73 -6.15 -12.07 -11.97
N PHE A 74 -5.42 -10.96 -11.84
CA PHE A 74 -5.96 -9.69 -11.36
C PHE A 74 -6.90 -9.09 -12.43
N LYS A 75 -6.47 -9.07 -13.70
CA LYS A 75 -7.31 -8.64 -14.83
C LYS A 75 -8.59 -9.47 -14.95
N ASP A 76 -8.51 -10.78 -14.72
CA ASP A 76 -9.67 -11.67 -14.73
C ASP A 76 -10.66 -11.30 -13.61
N ALA A 77 -10.16 -11.05 -12.39
CA ALA A 77 -10.98 -10.63 -11.26
C ALA A 77 -11.63 -9.25 -11.48
N LEU A 78 -10.88 -8.29 -12.01
CA LEU A 78 -11.42 -6.98 -12.38
C LEU A 78 -12.43 -7.09 -13.51
N GLY A 79 -12.16 -7.94 -14.50
CA GLY A 79 -13.09 -8.22 -15.60
C GLY A 79 -14.40 -8.83 -15.12
N TYR A 80 -14.39 -9.70 -14.10
CA TYR A 80 -15.60 -10.17 -13.44
C TYR A 80 -16.39 -9.01 -12.84
N ILE A 81 -15.77 -8.16 -12.03
CA ILE A 81 -16.42 -7.00 -11.39
C ILE A 81 -17.03 -6.07 -12.45
N VAL A 82 -16.29 -5.75 -13.49
CA VAL A 82 -16.76 -4.87 -14.57
C VAL A 82 -17.98 -5.45 -15.29
N ARG A 83 -17.98 -6.76 -15.61
CA ARG A 83 -19.12 -7.42 -16.27
C ARG A 83 -20.39 -7.37 -15.43
N HIS A 84 -20.27 -7.41 -14.11
CA HIS A 84 -21.40 -7.47 -13.17
C HIS A 84 -21.68 -6.14 -12.47
N TRP A 85 -20.97 -5.07 -12.84
CA TRP A 85 -21.05 -3.76 -12.18
C TRP A 85 -22.47 -3.22 -12.07
N GLN A 86 -23.29 -3.41 -13.10
CA GLN A 86 -24.67 -2.90 -13.16
C GLN A 86 -25.70 -3.96 -12.75
N ASP A 87 -25.28 -5.10 -12.25
CA ASP A 87 -26.16 -6.16 -11.86
C ASP A 87 -26.86 -5.88 -10.53
N MET A 88 -27.96 -6.61 -10.33
CA MET A 88 -28.78 -6.44 -9.15
C MET A 88 -28.08 -6.91 -7.89
N ASN A 89 -28.46 -6.31 -6.77
CA ASN A 89 -28.14 -6.78 -5.45
C ASN A 89 -28.43 -8.28 -5.30
N MET A 90 -27.46 -9.05 -4.76
CA MET A 90 -27.54 -10.48 -4.48
C MET A 90 -27.21 -11.42 -5.66
N ASP A 91 -27.16 -10.96 -6.92
CA ASP A 91 -26.95 -11.84 -8.06
C ASP A 91 -26.43 -11.08 -9.29
N PRO A 92 -25.14 -11.02 -9.45
CA PRO A 92 -24.02 -11.03 -8.51
C PRO A 92 -23.59 -9.63 -8.02
N GLY A 93 -24.25 -8.57 -8.46
CA GLY A 93 -23.83 -7.19 -8.34
C GLY A 93 -24.00 -6.55 -6.96
N TRP A 94 -23.62 -5.27 -6.88
CA TRP A 94 -23.77 -4.45 -5.67
C TRP A 94 -25.11 -3.72 -5.58
N GLY A 95 -25.97 -3.91 -6.57
CA GLY A 95 -27.31 -3.29 -6.56
C GLY A 95 -27.36 -1.93 -7.22
N TYR A 96 -26.71 -1.79 -8.36
CA TYR A 96 -26.76 -0.62 -9.21
C TYR A 96 -28.21 -0.13 -9.45
N ASN A 97 -28.43 1.16 -9.20
CA ASN A 97 -29.74 1.82 -9.41
C ASN A 97 -30.96 1.15 -8.72
N ILE A 98 -30.75 0.29 -7.74
CA ILE A 98 -31.83 -0.22 -6.90
C ILE A 98 -31.70 0.29 -5.47
N SER A 99 -32.82 0.32 -4.75
CA SER A 99 -32.83 0.73 -3.35
C SER A 99 -33.55 -0.33 -2.51
N PRO A 100 -32.91 -0.81 -1.46
CA PRO A 100 -31.56 -0.47 -0.99
C PRO A 100 -30.47 -1.29 -1.71
N SER A 101 -29.30 -0.68 -1.92
CA SER A 101 -28.11 -1.33 -2.44
C SER A 101 -27.45 -2.26 -1.42
N ASN A 102 -26.51 -3.10 -1.88
CA ASN A 102 -25.68 -3.91 -1.01
C ASN A 102 -24.47 -3.09 -0.52
N TYR A 103 -24.61 -2.41 0.61
CA TYR A 103 -23.55 -1.55 1.17
C TYR A 103 -22.30 -2.34 1.58
N GLN A 104 -22.43 -3.64 1.90
CA GLN A 104 -21.29 -4.49 2.17
C GLN A 104 -20.47 -4.73 0.90
N ALA A 105 -21.14 -4.99 -0.23
CA ALA A 105 -20.45 -5.16 -1.51
C ALA A 105 -19.74 -3.86 -1.93
N MET A 106 -20.42 -2.70 -1.82
CA MET A 106 -19.80 -1.40 -2.09
C MET A 106 -18.56 -1.16 -1.23
N PHE A 107 -18.61 -1.48 0.06
CA PHE A 107 -17.46 -1.38 0.96
C PHE A 107 -16.30 -2.32 0.57
N CYS A 108 -16.60 -3.56 0.18
CA CYS A 108 -15.57 -4.52 -0.23
C CYS A 108 -14.90 -4.11 -1.55
N LEU A 109 -15.69 -3.62 -2.52
CA LEU A 109 -15.18 -3.09 -3.79
C LEU A 109 -14.32 -1.85 -3.55
N MET A 110 -14.83 -0.85 -2.81
CA MET A 110 -14.07 0.35 -2.43
C MET A 110 -12.73 -0.02 -1.80
N LYS A 111 -12.75 -0.93 -0.82
CA LYS A 111 -11.52 -1.36 -0.14
C LYS A 111 -10.52 -2.01 -1.11
N GLY A 112 -11.00 -2.84 -2.04
CA GLY A 112 -10.18 -3.46 -3.08
C GLY A 112 -9.56 -2.43 -4.01
N PHE A 113 -10.36 -1.51 -4.51
CA PHE A 113 -9.93 -0.46 -5.45
C PHE A 113 -8.97 0.54 -4.82
N GLU A 114 -9.31 1.08 -3.64
CA GLU A 114 -8.42 2.01 -2.92
C GLU A 114 -7.06 1.37 -2.60
N TYR A 115 -7.08 0.10 -2.17
CA TYR A 115 -5.83 -0.58 -1.81
C TYR A 115 -4.96 -0.91 -3.03
N SER A 116 -5.57 -1.14 -4.20
CA SER A 116 -4.87 -1.41 -5.46
C SER A 116 -4.59 -0.15 -6.31
N GLY A 117 -5.08 1.02 -5.90
CA GLY A 117 -4.91 2.27 -6.64
C GLY A 117 -5.78 2.39 -7.88
N ILE A 118 -6.87 1.63 -7.98
CA ILE A 118 -7.82 1.73 -9.09
C ILE A 118 -8.76 2.93 -8.84
N GLU A 119 -8.58 4.01 -9.60
CA GLU A 119 -9.44 5.20 -9.53
C GLU A 119 -10.61 5.14 -10.53
N LEU A 120 -10.37 4.56 -11.68
CA LEU A 120 -11.35 4.43 -12.76
C LEU A 120 -11.45 2.97 -13.21
N ILE A 121 -12.62 2.57 -13.71
CA ILE A 121 -12.84 1.27 -14.32
C ILE A 121 -13.33 1.43 -15.77
N ASP A 122 -13.06 0.42 -16.60
CA ASP A 122 -13.46 0.37 -18.00
C ASP A 122 -14.77 -0.43 -18.12
N LEU A 123 -15.92 0.26 -18.16
CA LEU A 123 -17.23 -0.40 -18.22
C LEU A 123 -17.67 -0.76 -19.64
N ASP A 124 -17.21 -0.05 -20.66
CA ASP A 124 -17.60 -0.31 -22.06
C ASP A 124 -16.67 -1.27 -22.79
N GLY A 125 -15.53 -1.63 -22.15
CA GLY A 125 -14.59 -2.63 -22.64
C GLY A 125 -13.73 -2.16 -23.81
N ASP A 126 -13.57 -0.84 -23.98
CA ASP A 126 -12.74 -0.27 -25.07
C ASP A 126 -11.24 -0.25 -24.73
N GLY A 127 -10.88 -0.59 -23.49
CA GLY A 127 -9.52 -0.62 -22.96
C GLY A 127 -9.09 0.69 -22.31
N THR A 128 -9.99 1.65 -22.16
CA THR A 128 -9.73 2.95 -21.53
C THR A 128 -10.57 3.09 -20.26
N PRO A 129 -10.00 3.05 -19.05
CA PRO A 129 -10.75 3.28 -17.83
C PRO A 129 -11.20 4.75 -17.74
N GLU A 130 -12.53 4.99 -17.77
CA GLU A 130 -13.11 6.34 -17.72
C GLU A 130 -14.24 6.48 -16.71
N HIS A 131 -14.72 5.37 -16.15
CA HIS A 131 -15.84 5.37 -15.20
C HIS A 131 -15.34 5.54 -13.77
N ASP A 132 -15.73 6.66 -13.13
CA ASP A 132 -15.44 6.95 -11.73
C ASP A 132 -16.41 6.17 -10.82
N TRP A 133 -15.95 5.02 -10.35
CA TRP A 133 -16.71 4.15 -9.46
C TRP A 133 -17.06 4.83 -8.13
N TYR A 134 -16.21 5.74 -7.66
CA TYR A 134 -16.44 6.40 -6.37
C TYR A 134 -17.49 7.49 -6.46
N ASP A 135 -17.49 8.28 -7.55
CA ASP A 135 -18.56 9.27 -7.80
C ASP A 135 -19.92 8.58 -7.88
N GLU A 136 -19.99 7.42 -8.53
CA GLU A 136 -21.22 6.63 -8.58
C GLU A 136 -21.63 6.12 -7.20
N PHE A 137 -20.71 5.53 -6.43
CA PHE A 137 -20.99 5.05 -5.07
C PHE A 137 -21.48 6.18 -4.16
N THR A 138 -20.82 7.33 -4.19
CA THR A 138 -21.23 8.48 -3.38
C THR A 138 -22.60 9.00 -3.77
N THR A 139 -22.90 9.07 -5.05
CA THR A 139 -24.22 9.47 -5.57
C THR A 139 -25.32 8.54 -5.06
N VAL A 140 -25.12 7.23 -5.15
CA VAL A 140 -26.08 6.22 -4.69
C VAL A 140 -26.22 6.26 -3.17
N LEU A 141 -25.13 6.30 -2.43
CA LEU A 141 -25.16 6.32 -0.95
C LEU A 141 -25.87 7.56 -0.43
N VAL A 142 -25.55 8.75 -0.95
CA VAL A 142 -26.23 9.99 -0.55
C VAL A 142 -27.72 9.94 -0.90
N GLY A 143 -28.06 9.39 -2.07
CA GLY A 143 -29.46 9.25 -2.50
C GLY A 143 -30.29 8.25 -1.68
N GLN A 144 -29.63 7.28 -1.02
CA GLN A 144 -30.27 6.22 -0.23
C GLN A 144 -30.21 6.48 1.29
N GLN A 145 -29.63 7.59 1.74
CA GLN A 145 -29.59 7.94 3.16
C GLN A 145 -31.02 8.18 3.69
N LEU A 146 -31.35 7.58 4.82
CA LEU A 146 -32.62 7.77 5.51
C LEU A 146 -32.66 9.11 6.23
N ALA A 147 -33.90 9.58 6.55
CA ALA A 147 -34.11 10.88 7.17
C ALA A 147 -33.43 11.03 8.56
N ASP A 148 -33.14 9.94 9.24
CA ASP A 148 -32.41 9.91 10.52
C ASP A 148 -30.88 9.87 10.34
N GLY A 149 -30.38 9.89 9.09
CA GLY A 149 -28.98 9.86 8.76
C GLY A 149 -28.38 8.44 8.63
N SER A 150 -29.17 7.40 8.85
CA SER A 150 -28.72 6.01 8.74
C SER A 150 -28.90 5.45 7.32
N TRP A 151 -28.35 4.26 7.11
CA TRP A 151 -28.62 3.40 5.95
C TRP A 151 -29.14 2.05 6.41
N TYR A 152 -30.04 1.46 5.65
CA TYR A 152 -30.61 0.14 5.90
C TYR A 152 -30.79 -0.62 4.60
N SER A 153 -30.49 -1.89 4.61
CA SER A 153 -30.74 -2.81 3.50
C SER A 153 -31.28 -4.14 4.04
N ASP A 154 -32.17 -4.75 3.33
CA ASP A 154 -32.71 -6.09 3.68
C ASP A 154 -31.68 -7.22 3.42
N TRP A 155 -30.52 -6.85 2.86
CA TRP A 155 -29.45 -7.80 2.59
C TRP A 155 -28.81 -8.30 3.88
N TYR A 156 -28.92 -9.58 4.16
CA TYR A 156 -28.21 -10.44 5.10
C TYR A 156 -28.29 -10.11 6.60
N VAL A 157 -28.34 -8.88 7.04
CA VAL A 157 -28.35 -8.52 8.47
C VAL A 157 -29.42 -7.48 8.75
N ALA A 158 -30.29 -7.78 9.69
CA ALA A 158 -31.38 -6.86 10.10
C ALA A 158 -30.94 -5.70 11.00
N ASP A 159 -29.62 -5.36 11.04
CA ASP A 159 -29.08 -4.30 11.91
C ASP A 159 -28.62 -3.09 11.08
N ALA A 160 -29.38 -2.00 11.19
CA ALA A 160 -29.07 -0.73 10.53
C ALA A 160 -27.70 -0.16 10.89
N SER A 161 -27.14 -0.50 12.06
CA SER A 161 -25.83 -0.03 12.49
C SER A 161 -24.71 -0.54 11.59
N ILE A 162 -24.81 -1.80 11.14
CA ILE A 162 -23.80 -2.40 10.25
C ILE A 162 -23.90 -1.81 8.86
N HIS A 163 -25.09 -1.64 8.32
CA HIS A 163 -25.31 -1.01 7.02
C HIS A 163 -24.81 0.44 7.00
N THR A 164 -25.11 1.18 8.07
CA THR A 164 -24.62 2.55 8.26
C THR A 164 -23.09 2.57 8.34
N ALA A 165 -22.48 1.62 9.05
CA ALA A 165 -21.03 1.54 9.14
C ALA A 165 -20.38 1.28 7.77
N TRP A 166 -20.89 0.34 6.96
CA TRP A 166 -20.37 0.08 5.62
C TRP A 166 -20.53 1.30 4.70
N ALA A 167 -21.70 1.97 4.73
CA ALA A 167 -21.92 3.18 3.94
C ALA A 167 -20.95 4.31 4.32
N LEU A 168 -20.75 4.56 5.62
CA LEU A 168 -19.81 5.58 6.11
C LEU A 168 -18.36 5.24 5.75
N LEU A 169 -17.93 3.99 5.95
CA LEU A 169 -16.57 3.55 5.60
C LEU A 169 -16.30 3.67 4.10
N THR A 170 -17.33 3.44 3.26
CA THR A 170 -17.23 3.65 1.81
C THR A 170 -17.10 5.14 1.47
N LEU A 171 -17.91 6.00 2.05
CA LEU A 171 -17.87 7.45 1.85
C LEU A 171 -16.56 8.08 2.33
N GLU A 172 -15.96 7.55 3.39
CA GLU A 172 -14.68 8.01 3.93
C GLU A 172 -13.46 7.37 3.19
N LYS A 173 -13.69 6.49 2.21
CA LYS A 173 -12.64 5.70 1.53
C LYS A 173 -11.70 5.02 2.53
N ILE A 174 -12.24 4.44 3.61
CA ILE A 174 -11.44 3.80 4.65
C ILE A 174 -10.95 2.43 4.17
N ALA A 175 -9.76 2.43 3.62
CA ALA A 175 -9.00 1.23 3.28
C ALA A 175 -7.66 1.21 4.05
N PRO A 176 -7.05 0.04 4.28
CA PRO A 176 -5.65 0.01 4.70
C PRO A 176 -4.78 0.79 3.71
N PRO A 177 -3.69 1.42 4.16
CA PRO A 177 -2.79 2.09 3.25
C PRO A 177 -2.25 1.10 2.21
N PRO A 178 -2.00 1.52 0.97
CA PRO A 178 -1.42 0.68 -0.07
C PRO A 178 -0.14 -0.02 0.40
N PRO A 179 0.19 -1.20 -0.14
CA PRO A 179 1.40 -1.92 0.23
C PRO A 179 2.63 -1.05 -0.03
N VAL A 180 3.53 -1.03 0.96
CA VAL A 180 4.79 -0.29 0.88
C VAL A 180 5.92 -1.27 0.61
N ILE A 181 6.74 -1.02 -0.40
CA ILE A 181 7.94 -1.80 -0.66
C ILE A 181 8.98 -1.45 0.41
N THR A 182 9.36 -2.44 1.22
CA THR A 182 10.44 -2.25 2.19
C THR A 182 11.78 -2.30 1.47
N VAL A 183 12.58 -1.23 1.61
CA VAL A 183 13.92 -1.12 1.05
C VAL A 183 14.97 -1.11 2.15
N TYR A 184 16.17 -1.61 1.84
CA TYR A 184 17.31 -1.50 2.74
C TYR A 184 17.91 -0.10 2.68
N VAL A 185 18.24 0.45 3.85
CA VAL A 185 18.79 1.80 3.99
C VAL A 185 20.07 1.74 4.81
N ASP A 186 21.10 2.44 4.36
CA ASP A 186 22.33 2.66 5.14
C ASP A 186 22.57 4.18 5.29
N ILE A 187 22.51 4.65 6.54
CA ILE A 187 22.79 6.04 6.87
C ILE A 187 24.28 6.18 7.17
N LYS A 188 24.95 7.01 6.40
CA LYS A 188 26.41 7.20 6.43
C LYS A 188 27.17 5.91 6.08
N PRO A 189 27.04 5.39 4.85
CA PRO A 189 27.66 4.18 4.41
C PRO A 189 29.12 4.02 4.84
N GLY A 190 29.44 2.83 5.36
CA GLY A 190 30.75 2.52 5.91
C GLY A 190 31.02 3.09 7.32
N SER A 191 30.00 3.52 8.03
CA SER A 191 30.06 4.02 9.42
C SER A 191 29.02 3.32 10.29
N TRP A 192 29.39 2.95 11.50
CA TRP A 192 28.46 2.51 12.56
C TRP A 192 29.02 2.99 13.91
N PRO A 193 28.20 3.55 14.81
CA PRO A 193 26.73 3.63 14.90
C PRO A 193 26.10 4.89 14.27
N ASN A 194 26.53 5.35 13.13
CA ASN A 194 25.99 6.47 12.35
C ASN A 194 25.82 7.76 13.16
N PRO A 195 26.90 8.35 13.67
CA PRO A 195 26.80 9.50 14.56
C PRO A 195 26.34 10.75 13.79
N ILE A 196 25.24 11.37 14.25
CA ILE A 196 24.78 12.69 13.77
C ILE A 196 24.92 13.71 14.89
N ASN A 197 25.76 14.72 14.68
CA ASN A 197 25.91 15.83 15.61
C ASN A 197 24.92 16.93 15.26
N VAL A 198 23.98 17.23 16.16
CA VAL A 198 22.92 18.23 15.94
C VAL A 198 23.43 19.66 15.76
N GLY A 199 24.69 19.94 16.13
CA GLY A 199 25.36 21.22 15.87
C GLY A 199 26.08 21.31 14.53
N SER A 200 26.12 20.22 13.74
CA SER A 200 26.77 20.18 12.43
C SER A 200 26.00 21.01 11.41
N LYS A 201 26.71 21.79 10.60
CA LYS A 201 26.18 22.58 9.49
C LYS A 201 26.45 21.91 8.12
N GLY A 202 26.83 20.65 8.12
CA GLY A 202 27.14 19.90 6.92
C GLY A 202 25.98 19.07 6.43
N VAL A 203 26.32 18.15 5.54
CA VAL A 203 25.39 17.15 5.01
C VAL A 203 25.80 15.75 5.48
N PHE A 204 24.88 14.82 5.49
CA PHE A 204 25.17 13.40 5.65
C PHE A 204 24.56 12.59 4.49
N ALA A 205 25.24 11.50 4.14
CA ALA A 205 24.80 10.62 3.09
C ALA A 205 23.84 9.56 3.64
N VAL A 206 22.89 9.12 2.81
CA VAL A 206 21.99 8.02 3.05
C VAL A 206 21.87 7.25 1.75
N ALA A 207 22.13 5.96 1.77
CA ALA A 207 21.94 5.07 0.63
C ALA A 207 20.65 4.27 0.78
N ILE A 208 19.89 4.16 -0.30
CA ILE A 208 18.92 3.06 -0.50
C ILE A 208 19.68 2.00 -1.27
N CYS A 209 19.78 0.81 -0.68
CA CYS A 209 20.59 -0.27 -1.25
C CYS A 209 19.88 -0.95 -2.41
N GLY A 210 20.60 -1.14 -3.53
CA GLY A 210 20.21 -2.08 -4.56
C GLY A 210 20.43 -3.52 -4.10
N THR A 211 19.72 -4.46 -4.70
CA THR A 211 19.86 -5.90 -4.45
C THR A 211 19.64 -6.69 -5.73
N GLU A 212 19.81 -8.01 -5.67
CA GLU A 212 19.44 -8.88 -6.79
C GLU A 212 17.93 -8.74 -7.16
N ASP A 213 17.08 -8.46 -6.15
CA ASP A 213 15.63 -8.40 -6.31
C ASP A 213 15.07 -6.97 -6.36
N PHE A 214 15.91 -5.94 -6.21
CA PHE A 214 15.45 -4.54 -6.18
C PHE A 214 16.41 -3.60 -6.93
N ASP A 215 15.92 -3.05 -8.03
CA ASP A 215 16.65 -2.06 -8.84
C ASP A 215 16.32 -0.64 -8.37
N VAL A 216 17.30 0.03 -7.76
CA VAL A 216 17.15 1.41 -7.28
C VAL A 216 16.89 2.44 -8.39
N MET A 217 17.12 2.09 -9.67
CA MET A 217 16.80 2.95 -10.80
C MET A 217 15.29 3.10 -11.04
N THR A 218 14.48 2.26 -10.40
CA THR A 218 13.01 2.35 -10.43
C THR A 218 12.45 3.42 -9.49
N ILE A 219 13.27 3.93 -8.56
CA ILE A 219 12.87 4.96 -7.58
C ILE A 219 12.79 6.32 -8.25
N ASP A 220 11.73 7.08 -7.95
CA ASP A 220 11.66 8.52 -8.27
C ASP A 220 12.35 9.34 -7.17
N PRO A 221 13.57 9.85 -7.42
CA PRO A 221 14.37 10.54 -6.40
C PRO A 221 13.74 11.85 -5.90
N ASP A 222 12.86 12.47 -6.68
CA ASP A 222 12.23 13.75 -6.34
C ASP A 222 11.13 13.57 -5.28
N THR A 223 10.67 12.34 -5.06
CA THR A 223 9.68 11.99 -4.04
C THR A 223 10.30 11.69 -2.67
N ILE A 224 11.62 11.48 -2.62
CA ILE A 224 12.31 10.99 -1.42
C ILE A 224 12.32 12.03 -0.30
N LYS A 225 11.99 11.56 0.90
CA LYS A 225 12.08 12.31 2.14
C LYS A 225 12.64 11.47 3.28
N ILE A 226 13.32 12.12 4.23
CA ILE A 226 13.76 11.51 5.49
C ILE A 226 13.00 12.11 6.67
N CYS A 227 12.55 11.28 7.60
CA CYS A 227 11.83 11.71 8.81
C CYS A 227 12.17 10.82 10.02
N ILE A 228 11.70 11.23 11.20
CA ILE A 228 11.93 10.49 12.45
C ILE A 228 10.79 9.51 12.74
N ASP A 229 9.56 9.86 12.40
CA ASP A 229 8.35 9.17 12.82
C ASP A 229 7.50 8.57 11.69
N GLY A 230 7.93 8.68 10.44
CA GLY A 230 7.18 8.16 9.29
C GLY A 230 5.95 8.98 8.87
N ASN A 231 5.68 10.12 9.50
CA ASN A 231 4.42 10.89 9.31
C ASN A 231 4.43 11.86 8.12
N GLY A 232 5.23 11.62 7.10
CA GLY A 232 5.15 12.34 5.81
C GLY A 232 5.70 13.76 5.77
N ASP A 233 5.95 14.42 6.91
CA ASP A 233 6.51 15.78 7.00
C ASP A 233 8.05 15.76 7.04
N GLY A 234 8.65 14.94 6.18
CA GLY A 234 10.09 14.73 6.09
C GLY A 234 10.85 15.83 5.37
N VAL A 235 12.17 15.75 5.44
CA VAL A 235 13.12 16.62 4.76
C VAL A 235 13.51 16.01 3.42
N ALA A 236 13.40 16.77 2.33
CA ALA A 236 13.90 16.37 1.02
C ALA A 236 15.43 16.41 0.94
N PRO A 237 16.07 15.56 0.14
CA PRO A 237 17.51 15.62 -0.07
C PRO A 237 17.91 16.88 -0.85
N LEU A 238 19.16 17.33 -0.66
CA LEU A 238 19.74 18.44 -1.43
C LEU A 238 20.20 17.99 -2.82
N ARG A 239 20.62 16.74 -2.96
CA ARG A 239 21.10 16.11 -4.18
C ARG A 239 21.15 14.60 -4.02
N TRP A 240 21.26 13.89 -5.13
CA TRP A 240 21.42 12.44 -5.18
C TRP A 240 22.34 12.01 -6.33
N HIS A 241 22.81 10.75 -6.29
CA HIS A 241 23.57 10.09 -7.34
C HIS A 241 23.54 8.58 -7.14
N TYR A 242 23.93 7.82 -8.15
CA TYR A 242 24.09 6.36 -8.06
C TYR A 242 25.55 6.02 -7.79
N GLU A 243 25.80 5.14 -6.81
CA GLU A 243 27.14 4.62 -6.48
C GLU A 243 26.97 3.36 -5.62
N ASP A 244 27.83 2.36 -5.79
CA ASP A 244 27.88 1.17 -4.94
C ASP A 244 28.68 1.48 -3.66
N VAL A 245 27.97 1.78 -2.56
CA VAL A 245 28.56 2.27 -1.32
C VAL A 245 28.13 1.53 -0.07
N ALA A 246 27.06 0.74 -0.16
CA ALA A 246 26.42 0.09 0.97
C ALA A 246 26.23 -1.42 0.72
N THR A 247 25.86 -2.14 1.75
CA THR A 247 25.44 -3.55 1.70
C THR A 247 24.16 -3.68 2.51
N PRO A 248 23.10 -4.35 2.02
CA PRO A 248 21.88 -4.58 2.77
C PRO A 248 22.15 -5.21 4.14
N TYR A 249 21.53 -4.69 5.18
CA TYR A 249 21.61 -5.25 6.52
C TYR A 249 20.39 -6.10 6.83
N THR A 250 20.62 -7.31 7.27
CA THR A 250 19.57 -8.31 7.47
C THR A 250 19.40 -8.77 8.93
N ASP A 251 20.23 -8.27 9.86
CA ASP A 251 20.18 -8.67 11.27
C ASP A 251 19.78 -7.47 12.15
N ASP A 252 18.57 -7.51 12.70
CA ASP A 252 17.98 -6.44 13.50
C ASP A 252 18.59 -6.31 14.92
N ALA A 253 19.47 -7.24 15.34
CA ALA A 253 19.89 -7.32 16.73
C ALA A 253 20.78 -6.17 17.20
N ASP A 254 21.59 -5.59 16.30
CA ASP A 254 22.53 -4.51 16.61
C ASP A 254 22.27 -3.20 15.84
N GLY A 255 21.26 -3.17 14.95
CA GLY A 255 20.76 -1.96 14.30
C GLY A 255 21.69 -1.35 13.26
N GLY A 256 22.64 -2.10 12.66
CA GLY A 256 23.45 -1.62 11.56
C GLY A 256 24.88 -2.17 11.52
N HIS A 257 25.63 -1.76 10.50
CA HIS A 257 27.01 -2.21 10.24
C HIS A 257 27.86 -1.11 9.58
N ALA A 258 29.14 -1.40 9.37
CA ALA A 258 30.09 -0.53 8.68
C ALA A 258 30.62 -1.14 7.37
N LEU A 259 29.84 -2.04 6.75
CA LEU A 259 30.17 -2.61 5.45
C LEU A 259 30.05 -1.53 4.36
N ARG A 260 30.69 -1.79 3.23
CA ARG A 260 30.67 -0.90 2.07
C ARG A 260 30.06 -1.66 0.90
N GLY A 261 30.14 -1.13 -0.31
CA GLY A 261 29.55 -1.67 -1.53
C GLY A 261 29.70 -3.18 -1.71
N ASP A 262 28.68 -3.80 -2.26
CA ASP A 262 28.52 -5.25 -2.43
C ASP A 262 28.43 -5.69 -3.89
N GLY A 263 28.53 -4.75 -4.83
CA GLY A 263 28.45 -4.96 -6.27
C GLY A 263 27.10 -4.59 -6.89
N TYR A 264 26.11 -4.23 -6.08
CA TYR A 264 24.86 -3.66 -6.56
C TYR A 264 24.91 -2.14 -6.49
N LEU A 265 24.20 -1.49 -7.41
CA LEU A 265 24.15 -0.03 -7.50
C LEU A 265 23.15 0.49 -6.44
N ASP A 266 23.60 1.45 -5.62
CA ASP A 266 22.75 2.12 -4.63
C ASP A 266 22.33 3.51 -5.12
N LEU A 267 21.20 4.02 -4.57
CA LEU A 267 20.78 5.40 -4.75
C LEU A 267 21.14 6.21 -3.50
N VAL A 268 22.12 7.09 -3.65
CA VAL A 268 22.73 7.85 -2.54
C VAL A 268 22.18 9.26 -2.49
N PHE A 269 21.62 9.65 -1.36
CA PHE A 269 21.08 10.98 -1.08
C PHE A 269 21.96 11.74 -0.10
N HIS A 270 21.96 13.07 -0.20
CA HIS A 270 22.62 13.96 0.73
C HIS A 270 21.62 14.90 1.39
N PHE A 271 21.47 14.77 2.71
CA PHE A 271 20.54 15.57 3.50
C PHE A 271 21.25 16.65 4.31
N ASP A 272 20.63 17.83 4.42
CA ASP A 272 21.10 18.90 5.28
C ASP A 272 20.90 18.53 6.75
N THR A 273 21.99 18.50 7.53
CA THR A 273 21.93 18.09 8.94
C THR A 273 21.09 19.05 9.79
N GLN A 274 21.08 20.34 9.48
CA GLN A 274 20.29 21.33 10.24
C GLN A 274 18.80 21.20 9.92
N ALA A 275 18.43 20.93 8.66
CA ALA A 275 17.05 20.72 8.27
C ALA A 275 16.46 19.49 8.97
N VAL A 276 17.20 18.38 9.01
CA VAL A 276 16.76 17.16 9.73
C VAL A 276 16.75 17.39 11.24
N THR A 277 17.72 18.13 11.79
CA THR A 277 17.76 18.46 13.21
C THR A 277 16.55 19.30 13.64
N ALA A 278 16.08 20.21 12.80
CA ALA A 278 14.91 21.06 13.06
C ALA A 278 13.59 20.27 13.13
N LYS A 279 13.57 19.04 12.60
CA LYS A 279 12.44 18.08 12.68
C LYS A 279 12.56 17.19 13.92
N ASP A 280 12.85 17.79 15.09
CA ASP A 280 12.88 17.15 16.41
C ASP A 280 14.09 16.25 16.73
N LEU A 281 15.04 16.04 15.83
CA LEU A 281 16.23 15.23 16.10
C LEU A 281 17.00 15.71 17.34
N ALA A 282 17.00 17.02 17.61
CA ALA A 282 17.66 17.61 18.77
C ALA A 282 17.11 17.12 20.14
N ARG A 283 15.88 16.65 20.19
CA ARG A 283 15.26 16.10 21.43
C ARG A 283 15.83 14.73 21.81
N HIS A 284 16.48 14.06 20.85
CA HIS A 284 16.99 12.70 21.01
C HIS A 284 18.49 12.63 21.27
N VAL A 285 19.12 13.75 21.68
CA VAL A 285 20.56 13.77 22.02
C VAL A 285 20.90 12.72 23.06
N GLY A 286 21.90 11.91 22.76
CA GLY A 286 22.33 10.79 23.61
C GLY A 286 21.58 9.47 23.35
N GLN A 287 20.61 9.45 22.45
CA GLN A 287 19.85 8.26 22.07
C GLN A 287 20.31 7.68 20.73
N THR A 288 19.99 6.42 20.51
CA THR A 288 20.01 5.80 19.18
C THR A 288 18.56 5.65 18.73
N ILE A 289 18.21 6.23 17.57
CA ILE A 289 16.86 6.24 17.04
C ILE A 289 16.86 5.88 15.56
N PRO A 290 15.77 5.32 15.03
CA PRO A 290 15.61 5.14 13.60
C PRO A 290 15.38 6.48 12.90
N LEU A 291 15.93 6.63 11.70
CA LEU A 291 15.46 7.59 10.71
C LEU A 291 14.84 6.80 9.56
N ILE A 292 13.70 7.27 9.09
CA ILE A 292 12.90 6.61 8.08
C ILE A 292 13.06 7.37 6.76
N ILE A 293 13.41 6.65 5.71
CA ILE A 293 13.35 7.12 4.32
C ILE A 293 12.04 6.66 3.72
N MET A 294 11.37 7.53 3.01
CA MET A 294 10.17 7.22 2.25
C MET A 294 10.17 7.94 0.91
N GLY A 295 9.46 7.39 -0.05
CA GLY A 295 9.29 7.92 -1.39
C GLY A 295 8.43 6.99 -2.24
N ASN A 296 8.52 7.14 -3.55
CA ASN A 296 7.77 6.33 -4.50
C ASN A 296 8.69 5.81 -5.61
N LEU A 297 8.30 4.76 -6.26
CA LEU A 297 8.81 4.41 -7.58
C LEU A 297 8.29 5.42 -8.61
N TYR A 298 8.94 5.49 -9.78
CA TYR A 298 8.37 6.23 -10.91
C TYR A 298 6.98 5.69 -11.29
N GLU A 299 6.09 6.53 -11.81
CA GLU A 299 4.74 6.13 -12.23
C GLU A 299 4.75 4.96 -13.24
N HIS A 300 5.72 4.93 -14.16
CA HIS A 300 5.87 3.82 -15.11
C HIS A 300 6.43 2.53 -14.51
N PHE A 301 6.75 2.51 -13.20
CA PHE A 301 6.99 1.37 -12.34
C PHE A 301 5.96 1.31 -11.21
N ASP A 302 4.69 1.59 -11.52
CA ASP A 302 3.50 1.55 -10.66
C ASP A 302 3.39 2.65 -9.58
N GLY A 303 4.33 3.59 -9.48
CA GLY A 303 4.29 4.65 -8.47
C GLY A 303 4.25 4.15 -7.01
N LYS A 304 4.50 2.85 -6.76
CA LYS A 304 4.40 2.23 -5.44
C LYS A 304 5.26 2.94 -4.40
N ARG A 305 4.72 3.06 -3.22
CA ARG A 305 5.46 3.64 -2.08
C ARG A 305 6.61 2.73 -1.67
N ILE A 306 7.74 3.35 -1.37
CA ILE A 306 8.89 2.68 -0.76
C ILE A 306 9.14 3.26 0.63
N GLN A 307 9.63 2.43 1.53
CA GLN A 307 10.04 2.84 2.87
C GLN A 307 11.17 1.95 3.37
N GLY A 308 12.14 2.56 4.03
CA GLY A 308 13.19 1.86 4.74
C GLY A 308 13.68 2.67 5.93
N GLN A 309 14.44 2.06 6.83
CA GLN A 309 14.98 2.73 7.99
C GLN A 309 16.39 2.25 8.32
N ASP A 310 17.13 3.12 8.98
CA ASP A 310 18.39 2.78 9.64
C ASP A 310 18.55 3.64 10.89
N TYR A 311 19.45 3.24 11.79
CA TYR A 311 19.61 3.85 13.11
C TYR A 311 20.75 4.85 13.13
N VAL A 312 20.53 5.95 13.87
CA VAL A 312 21.54 6.98 14.07
C VAL A 312 21.79 7.23 15.56
N ARG A 313 23.06 7.44 15.93
CA ARG A 313 23.45 7.91 17.27
C ARG A 313 23.43 9.43 17.30
N VAL A 314 22.46 10.02 17.97
CA VAL A 314 22.31 11.47 18.06
C VAL A 314 23.31 12.05 19.09
N GLN A 315 24.15 12.98 18.65
CA GLN A 315 25.20 13.58 19.47
C GLN A 315 24.93 15.07 19.73
N ALA A 316 25.28 15.51 20.95
CA ALA A 316 25.25 16.93 21.31
C ALA A 316 26.20 17.79 20.43
N PRO A 317 25.92 19.09 20.29
CA PRO A 317 26.87 19.99 19.68
C PRO A 317 28.24 19.91 20.37
N LYS A 318 29.32 19.84 19.59
CA LYS A 318 30.65 19.94 20.18
C LYS A 318 30.82 21.36 20.76
N LEU A 319 31.06 21.43 22.07
CA LEU A 319 31.47 22.66 22.70
C LEU A 319 32.80 23.11 22.03
N ARG A 320 32.80 24.32 21.49
CA ARG A 320 34.03 24.95 20.98
C ARG A 320 34.83 25.50 22.11
#